data_074d19906eb6b717af6d700cdc20a31d
#
_entry.id   074d19906eb6b717af6d700cdc20a31d
#
_cell.length_a   1.000
_cell.length_b   1.000
_cell.length_c   1.000
_cell.angle_alpha   90.00
_cell.angle_beta   90.00
_cell.angle_gamma   90.00
#
_symmetry.space_group_name_H-M   'P 1'
#
loop_
_entity.id
_entity.type
_entity.pdbx_description
1 polymer ?
#
loop_
_entity_poly.entity_id
_entity_poly.type
_entity_poly.pdbx_seq_one_letter_code
_entity_poly.pdbx_strand_id
1 'polypeptide(L)'
;MRVAVISDIHANEAALDAVLEEIDAASVDAVWCLGDVVGYGPAPNRCCEVVSSRADVSLIGNHDLVALGELDVETFNDDAATAALWTRAELTDASRAFLLALEPKAKLDGVEMFHASARDPVWEYVLSADAAYLSLLSTTEPLVLVGHSHVALAIGLNDTELHGGLAPAGTEIELEGRWLLNPGSVGQPRDGDPRAAWLELDLDRSRALFHRLAYPIERTQAEMRERGLPEPLAERLAHGV
;
A
#
# COMPACT_ATOMS: atom_id res chain seq x y z
N MET A 1 21.14 2.44 -4.39
CA MET A 1 20.14 1.39 -4.09
C MET A 1 18.83 1.73 -4.79
N ARG A 2 18.29 0.78 -5.56
CA ARG A 2 16.97 0.89 -6.20
C ARG A 2 15.97 0.05 -5.41
N VAL A 3 14.85 0.64 -5.05
CA VAL A 3 13.84 0.01 -4.20
C VAL A 3 12.49 0.01 -4.91
N ALA A 4 11.79 -1.10 -4.89
CA ALA A 4 10.37 -1.14 -5.22
C ALA A 4 9.54 -0.93 -3.95
N VAL A 5 8.63 0.04 -3.98
CA VAL A 5 7.69 0.29 -2.89
C VAL A 5 6.30 -0.13 -3.31
N ILE A 6 5.69 -1.02 -2.55
CA ILE A 6 4.32 -1.53 -2.73
C ILE A 6 3.49 -1.25 -1.48
N SER A 7 2.18 -1.14 -1.64
CA SER A 7 1.24 -0.88 -0.53
C SER A 7 -0.15 -1.42 -0.85
N ASP A 8 -0.94 -1.65 0.18
CA ASP A 8 -2.38 -1.90 0.04
C ASP A 8 -2.68 -3.04 -0.95
N ILE A 9 -2.09 -4.21 -0.66
CA ILE A 9 -2.17 -5.43 -1.49
C ILE A 9 -3.56 -6.06 -1.37
N HIS A 10 -4.13 -5.99 -0.17
CA HIS A 10 -5.49 -6.43 0.11
C HIS A 10 -5.83 -7.82 -0.40
N ALA A 11 -4.96 -8.80 -0.10
CA ALA A 11 -5.17 -10.20 -0.45
C ALA A 11 -5.47 -10.45 -1.95
N ASN A 12 -5.05 -9.54 -2.84
CA ASN A 12 -5.19 -9.63 -4.29
C ASN A 12 -3.93 -10.27 -4.90
N GLU A 13 -3.88 -11.62 -4.86
CA GLU A 13 -2.75 -12.40 -5.38
C GLU A 13 -2.45 -12.08 -6.84
N ALA A 14 -3.48 -11.98 -7.69
CA ALA A 14 -3.28 -11.75 -9.12
C ALA A 14 -2.62 -10.38 -9.42
N ALA A 15 -2.94 -9.34 -8.64
CA ALA A 15 -2.29 -8.03 -8.75
C ALA A 15 -0.87 -8.08 -8.18
N LEU A 16 -0.66 -8.75 -7.04
CA LEU A 16 0.65 -8.89 -6.42
C LEU A 16 1.62 -9.65 -7.33
N ASP A 17 1.19 -10.77 -7.91
CA ASP A 17 2.01 -11.56 -8.84
C ASP A 17 2.45 -10.72 -10.04
N ALA A 18 1.51 -9.98 -10.65
CA ALA A 18 1.81 -9.11 -11.79
C ALA A 18 2.82 -8.01 -11.43
N VAL A 19 2.66 -7.38 -10.26
CA VAL A 19 3.60 -6.34 -9.78
C VAL A 19 4.98 -6.94 -9.52
N LEU A 20 5.07 -8.10 -8.90
CA LEU A 20 6.35 -8.73 -8.60
C LEU A 20 7.08 -9.20 -9.87
N GLU A 21 6.37 -9.65 -10.90
CA GLU A 21 6.96 -9.97 -12.20
C GLU A 21 7.61 -8.73 -12.84
N GLU A 22 6.98 -7.57 -12.78
CA GLU A 22 7.55 -6.30 -13.30
C GLU A 22 8.74 -5.84 -12.43
N ILE A 23 8.65 -5.96 -11.11
CA ILE A 23 9.75 -5.65 -10.17
C ILE A 23 10.98 -6.52 -10.45
N ASP A 24 10.77 -7.83 -10.70
CA ASP A 24 11.87 -8.74 -11.05
C ASP A 24 12.55 -8.33 -12.38
N ALA A 25 11.77 -7.90 -13.37
CA ALA A 25 12.29 -7.40 -14.63
C ALA A 25 13.04 -6.05 -14.47
N ALA A 26 12.61 -5.21 -13.53
CA ALA A 26 13.25 -3.93 -13.22
C ALA A 26 14.60 -4.09 -12.49
N SER A 27 14.87 -5.28 -11.91
CA SER A 27 16.12 -5.59 -11.21
C SER A 27 16.43 -4.59 -10.09
N VAL A 28 15.47 -4.40 -9.16
CA VAL A 28 15.63 -3.60 -7.94
C VAL A 28 16.47 -4.34 -6.90
N ASP A 29 17.06 -3.61 -5.98
CA ASP A 29 17.90 -4.17 -4.91
C ASP A 29 17.07 -4.62 -3.68
N ALA A 30 15.88 -4.01 -3.48
CA ALA A 30 15.01 -4.28 -2.33
C ALA A 30 13.53 -4.05 -2.65
N VAL A 31 12.64 -4.67 -1.88
CA VAL A 31 11.19 -4.47 -1.93
C VAL A 31 10.71 -4.01 -0.54
N TRP A 32 9.99 -2.90 -0.48
CA TRP A 32 9.37 -2.37 0.75
C TRP A 32 7.85 -2.38 0.62
N CYS A 33 7.17 -2.98 1.60
CA CYS A 33 5.70 -3.06 1.68
C CYS A 33 5.18 -2.14 2.80
N LEU A 34 4.31 -1.20 2.47
CA LEU A 34 3.79 -0.22 3.42
C LEU A 34 2.54 -0.69 4.19
N GLY A 35 2.21 -1.98 4.16
CA GLY A 35 1.10 -2.55 4.93
C GLY A 35 -0.16 -2.81 4.11
N ASP A 36 -1.22 -3.22 4.84
CA ASP A 36 -2.47 -3.71 4.28
C ASP A 36 -2.24 -4.86 3.29
N VAL A 37 -1.51 -5.87 3.79
CA VAL A 37 -1.25 -7.11 3.04
C VAL A 37 -2.53 -7.89 2.84
N VAL A 38 -3.43 -7.88 3.85
CA VAL A 38 -4.69 -8.62 3.82
C VAL A 38 -5.93 -7.69 3.86
N GLY A 39 -7.11 -8.27 3.93
CA GLY A 39 -8.39 -7.55 3.87
C GLY A 39 -8.94 -7.47 2.45
N TYR A 40 -10.24 -7.27 2.31
CA TYR A 40 -11.01 -7.18 1.07
C TYR A 40 -10.92 -8.40 0.14
N GLY A 41 -9.74 -8.81 -0.28
CA GLY A 41 -9.51 -9.78 -1.35
C GLY A 41 -9.48 -11.25 -0.91
N PRO A 42 -9.36 -12.18 -1.87
CA PRO A 42 -9.67 -13.60 -1.67
C PRO A 42 -8.48 -14.45 -1.20
N ALA A 43 -7.23 -13.95 -1.21
CA ALA A 43 -6.03 -14.78 -1.03
C ALA A 43 -5.10 -14.28 0.12
N PRO A 44 -5.60 -14.10 1.38
CA PRO A 44 -4.84 -13.47 2.45
C PRO A 44 -3.57 -14.25 2.81
N ASN A 45 -3.64 -15.57 2.94
CA ASN A 45 -2.49 -16.38 3.35
C ASN A 45 -1.39 -16.41 2.28
N ARG A 46 -1.79 -16.45 1.01
CA ARG A 46 -0.84 -16.43 -0.10
C ARG A 46 -0.12 -15.10 -0.19
N CYS A 47 -0.84 -13.98 -0.02
CA CYS A 47 -0.21 -12.65 0.01
C CYS A 47 0.75 -12.51 1.21
N CYS A 48 0.38 -12.99 2.40
CA CYS A 48 1.30 -13.03 3.55
C CYS A 48 2.55 -13.85 3.26
N GLU A 49 2.43 -15.05 2.69
CA GLU A 49 3.56 -15.92 2.32
C GLU A 49 4.51 -15.21 1.35
N VAL A 50 3.95 -14.62 0.29
CA VAL A 50 4.73 -13.91 -0.73
C VAL A 50 5.44 -12.71 -0.16
N VAL A 51 4.72 -11.82 0.55
CA VAL A 51 5.31 -10.61 1.14
C VAL A 51 6.38 -10.97 2.16
N SER A 52 6.14 -11.95 3.04
CA SER A 52 7.12 -12.38 4.04
C SER A 52 8.42 -12.92 3.43
N SER A 53 8.36 -13.45 2.20
CA SER A 53 9.53 -14.00 1.50
C SER A 53 10.23 -13.00 0.57
N ARG A 54 9.53 -11.94 0.14
CA ARG A 54 9.98 -11.04 -0.92
C ARG A 54 10.31 -9.64 -0.43
N ALA A 55 9.63 -9.16 0.63
CA ALA A 55 9.84 -7.81 1.12
C ALA A 55 10.94 -7.76 2.18
N ASP A 56 11.89 -6.83 2.01
CA ASP A 56 12.97 -6.57 2.96
C ASP A 56 12.48 -5.73 4.14
N VAL A 57 11.47 -4.89 3.91
CA VAL A 57 10.72 -4.14 4.93
C VAL A 57 9.25 -4.34 4.71
N SER A 58 8.51 -4.65 5.77
CA SER A 58 7.05 -4.72 5.75
C SER A 58 6.46 -3.99 6.93
N LEU A 59 5.45 -3.17 6.69
CA LEU A 59 4.64 -2.52 7.72
C LEU A 59 3.34 -3.28 7.93
N ILE A 60 2.68 -3.03 9.07
CA ILE A 60 1.31 -3.47 9.33
C ILE A 60 0.36 -2.32 9.05
N GLY A 61 -0.77 -2.61 8.37
CA GLY A 61 -1.83 -1.64 8.14
C GLY A 61 -3.05 -1.86 9.02
N ASN A 62 -4.05 -0.97 8.88
CA ASN A 62 -5.28 -1.06 9.67
C ASN A 62 -6.11 -2.31 9.32
N HIS A 63 -6.14 -2.74 8.05
CA HIS A 63 -6.83 -3.98 7.67
C HIS A 63 -6.16 -5.22 8.24
N ASP A 64 -4.84 -5.25 8.28
CA ASP A 64 -4.07 -6.33 8.90
C ASP A 64 -4.40 -6.43 10.40
N LEU A 65 -4.39 -5.29 11.12
CA LEU A 65 -4.70 -5.19 12.55
C LEU A 65 -6.15 -5.60 12.86
N VAL A 66 -7.13 -5.17 12.05
CA VAL A 66 -8.52 -5.60 12.21
C VAL A 66 -8.67 -7.09 11.93
N ALA A 67 -8.01 -7.63 10.91
CA ALA A 67 -8.04 -9.06 10.61
C ALA A 67 -7.41 -9.92 11.74
N LEU A 68 -6.40 -9.41 12.42
CA LEU A 68 -5.81 -10.04 13.61
C LEU A 68 -6.72 -9.97 14.84
N GLY A 69 -7.61 -8.99 14.92
CA GLY A 69 -8.44 -8.70 16.09
C GLY A 69 -7.80 -7.73 17.07
N GLU A 70 -6.69 -7.08 16.68
CA GLU A 70 -6.01 -6.06 17.48
C GLU A 70 -6.72 -4.70 17.42
N LEU A 71 -7.56 -4.48 16.39
CA LEU A 71 -8.45 -3.34 16.26
C LEU A 71 -9.91 -3.80 16.10
N ASP A 72 -10.83 -2.92 16.53
CA ASP A 72 -12.25 -3.21 16.47
C ASP A 72 -12.77 -3.13 15.04
N VAL A 73 -13.50 -4.16 14.61
CA VAL A 73 -14.14 -4.23 13.30
C VAL A 73 -15.25 -3.17 13.11
N GLU A 74 -15.82 -2.65 14.20
CA GLU A 74 -16.83 -1.60 14.16
C GLU A 74 -16.32 -0.26 13.62
N THR A 75 -15.00 -0.10 13.47
CA THR A 75 -14.39 1.06 12.81
C THR A 75 -14.58 1.06 11.29
N PHE A 76 -14.96 -0.08 10.71
CA PHE A 76 -15.17 -0.27 9.27
C PHE A 76 -16.63 -0.13 8.87
N ASN A 77 -16.89 0.18 7.59
CA ASN A 77 -18.22 0.02 7.00
C ASN A 77 -18.56 -1.47 6.86
N ASP A 78 -19.84 -1.78 6.62
CA ASP A 78 -20.38 -3.14 6.61
C ASP A 78 -19.65 -4.10 5.66
N ASP A 79 -19.32 -3.66 4.45
CA ASP A 79 -18.61 -4.50 3.47
C ASP A 79 -17.16 -4.77 3.89
N ALA A 80 -16.46 -3.73 4.35
CA ALA A 80 -15.10 -3.88 4.86
C ALA A 80 -15.07 -4.75 6.13
N ALA A 81 -16.03 -4.58 7.04
CA ALA A 81 -16.18 -5.38 8.25
C ALA A 81 -16.42 -6.86 7.90
N THR A 82 -17.33 -7.14 6.95
CA THR A 82 -17.62 -8.50 6.48
C THR A 82 -16.37 -9.16 5.91
N ALA A 83 -15.64 -8.47 5.05
CA ALA A 83 -14.40 -8.98 4.46
C ALA A 83 -13.29 -9.18 5.51
N ALA A 84 -13.17 -8.28 6.50
CA ALA A 84 -12.20 -8.41 7.58
C ALA A 84 -12.49 -9.61 8.50
N LEU A 85 -13.76 -9.86 8.83
CA LEU A 85 -14.17 -11.03 9.62
C LEU A 85 -13.92 -12.34 8.85
N TRP A 86 -14.22 -12.36 7.56
CA TRP A 86 -13.88 -13.49 6.69
C TRP A 86 -12.35 -13.71 6.65
N THR A 87 -11.56 -12.66 6.42
CA THR A 87 -10.09 -12.73 6.42
C THR A 87 -9.58 -13.29 7.75
N ARG A 88 -10.12 -12.80 8.89
CA ARG A 88 -9.76 -13.29 10.23
C ARG A 88 -9.98 -14.79 10.38
N ALA A 89 -11.07 -15.32 9.83
CA ALA A 89 -11.39 -16.75 9.90
C ALA A 89 -10.45 -17.60 9.01
N GLU A 90 -9.99 -17.05 7.89
CA GLU A 90 -9.13 -17.75 6.93
C GLU A 90 -7.64 -17.72 7.30
N LEU A 91 -7.18 -16.71 8.08
CA LEU A 91 -5.76 -16.57 8.40
C LEU A 91 -5.19 -17.82 9.11
N THR A 92 -4.14 -18.38 8.52
CA THR A 92 -3.33 -19.43 9.15
C THR A 92 -2.50 -18.90 10.31
N ASP A 93 -2.03 -19.79 11.19
CA ASP A 93 -1.11 -19.43 12.28
C ASP A 93 0.17 -18.77 11.76
N ALA A 94 0.70 -19.22 10.62
CA ALA A 94 1.89 -18.63 10.00
C ALA A 94 1.64 -17.20 9.52
N SER A 95 0.51 -16.95 8.84
CA SER A 95 0.13 -15.60 8.39
C SER A 95 -0.12 -14.66 9.58
N ARG A 96 -0.78 -15.15 10.64
CA ARG A 96 -0.97 -14.38 11.88
C ARG A 96 0.36 -14.03 12.53
N ALA A 97 1.27 -14.99 12.65
CA ALA A 97 2.59 -14.75 13.24
C ALA A 97 3.41 -13.74 12.43
N PHE A 98 3.34 -13.82 11.09
CA PHE A 98 3.97 -12.82 10.22
C PHE A 98 3.42 -11.42 10.47
N LEU A 99 2.10 -11.22 10.38
CA LEU A 99 1.47 -9.91 10.55
C LEU A 99 1.71 -9.33 11.96
N LEU A 100 1.62 -10.15 13.01
CA LEU A 100 1.86 -9.72 14.41
C LEU A 100 3.31 -9.28 14.68
N ALA A 101 4.26 -9.65 13.84
CA ALA A 101 5.66 -9.24 13.96
C ALA A 101 5.95 -7.86 13.33
N LEU A 102 4.98 -7.27 12.61
CA LEU A 102 5.13 -6.02 11.88
C LEU A 102 4.77 -4.82 12.75
N GLU A 103 5.39 -3.67 12.45
CA GLU A 103 5.10 -2.38 13.06
C GLU A 103 4.47 -1.44 12.01
N PRO A 104 3.64 -0.45 12.41
CA PRO A 104 2.97 0.45 11.45
C PRO A 104 3.90 1.53 10.87
N LYS A 105 5.16 1.55 11.26
CA LYS A 105 6.18 2.49 10.79
C LYS A 105 7.57 1.88 10.80
N ALA A 106 8.43 2.39 9.93
CA ALA A 106 9.86 2.05 9.91
C ALA A 106 10.70 3.27 9.49
N LYS A 107 12.01 3.18 9.71
CA LYS A 107 12.98 4.17 9.24
C LYS A 107 14.22 3.43 8.76
N LEU A 108 14.59 3.66 7.51
CA LEU A 108 15.74 3.01 6.87
C LEU A 108 16.30 3.92 5.77
N ASP A 109 17.63 4.01 5.66
CA ASP A 109 18.36 4.67 4.56
C ASP A 109 17.91 6.11 4.26
N GLY A 110 17.55 6.89 5.29
CA GLY A 110 17.11 8.29 5.13
C GLY A 110 15.65 8.43 4.70
N VAL A 111 14.87 7.36 4.81
CA VAL A 111 13.43 7.31 4.51
C VAL A 111 12.64 6.97 5.76
N GLU A 112 11.62 7.74 6.06
CA GLU A 112 10.62 7.40 7.06
C GLU A 112 9.37 6.82 6.38
N MET A 113 8.92 5.67 6.86
CA MET A 113 7.81 4.91 6.28
C MET A 113 6.69 4.75 7.30
N PHE A 114 5.46 4.98 6.87
CA PHE A 114 4.26 4.82 7.68
C PHE A 114 3.19 4.13 6.84
N HIS A 115 2.36 3.28 7.46
CA HIS A 115 1.23 2.76 6.69
C HIS A 115 0.28 3.90 6.29
N ALA A 116 -0.15 4.75 7.23
CA ALA A 116 -1.05 5.88 6.97
C ALA A 116 -0.30 7.22 6.96
N SER A 117 -0.03 7.85 8.10
CA SER A 117 0.69 9.13 8.17
C SER A 117 1.72 9.14 9.31
N ALA A 118 2.59 10.15 9.32
CA ALA A 118 3.55 10.31 10.41
C ALA A 118 2.89 10.69 11.74
N ARG A 119 1.70 11.29 11.73
CA ARG A 119 0.94 11.71 12.93
C ARG A 119 0.10 10.59 13.51
N ASP A 120 -0.51 9.79 12.63
CA ASP A 120 -1.26 8.60 12.97
C ASP A 120 -0.90 7.50 11.96
N PRO A 121 0.05 6.62 12.31
CA PRO A 121 0.57 5.62 11.38
C PRO A 121 -0.44 4.56 10.91
N VAL A 122 -1.65 4.52 11.50
CA VAL A 122 -2.65 3.47 11.24
C VAL A 122 -3.88 4.00 10.53
N TRP A 123 -4.36 5.24 10.83
CA TRP A 123 -5.68 5.68 10.42
C TRP A 123 -5.75 6.97 9.60
N GLU A 124 -4.78 7.86 9.71
CA GLU A 124 -4.89 9.17 9.06
C GLU A 124 -4.67 9.09 7.55
N TYR A 125 -5.71 9.38 6.77
CA TYR A 125 -5.59 9.55 5.31
C TYR A 125 -4.83 10.81 4.94
N VAL A 126 -3.79 10.66 4.11
CA VAL A 126 -3.12 11.81 3.49
C VAL A 126 -3.80 12.13 2.14
N LEU A 127 -4.95 12.81 2.21
CA LEU A 127 -5.77 13.20 1.05
C LEU A 127 -6.02 14.71 0.99
N SER A 128 -5.40 15.49 1.87
CA SER A 128 -5.47 16.94 1.86
C SER A 128 -4.08 17.57 2.00
N ALA A 129 -3.95 18.82 1.55
CA ALA A 129 -2.73 19.60 1.70
C ALA A 129 -2.32 19.72 3.18
N ASP A 130 -3.29 19.95 4.08
CA ASP A 130 -3.02 20.06 5.52
C ASP A 130 -2.48 18.76 6.11
N ALA A 131 -3.08 17.60 5.76
CA ALA A 131 -2.61 16.31 6.23
C ALA A 131 -1.18 16.02 5.73
N ALA A 132 -0.89 16.30 4.45
CA ALA A 132 0.44 16.14 3.87
C ALA A 132 1.46 17.07 4.55
N TYR A 133 1.14 18.35 4.71
CA TYR A 133 2.01 19.33 5.35
C TYR A 133 2.34 18.95 6.79
N LEU A 134 1.33 18.62 7.59
CA LEU A 134 1.50 18.25 8.99
C LEU A 134 2.23 16.90 9.14
N SER A 135 2.01 15.96 8.24
CA SER A 135 2.76 14.69 8.21
C SER A 135 4.24 14.95 7.93
N LEU A 136 4.57 15.76 6.91
CA LEU A 136 5.94 16.16 6.62
C LEU A 136 6.61 16.89 7.78
N LEU A 137 5.91 17.81 8.47
CA LEU A 137 6.45 18.49 9.64
C LEU A 137 6.72 17.58 10.84
N SER A 138 6.06 16.43 10.90
CA SER A 138 6.22 15.45 11.97
C SER A 138 7.39 14.49 11.76
N THR A 139 8.11 14.62 10.63
CA THR A 139 9.23 13.76 10.24
C THR A 139 10.55 14.53 10.18
N THR A 140 11.66 13.81 10.25
CA THR A 140 13.02 14.37 10.19
C THR A 140 13.74 14.09 8.90
N GLU A 141 13.40 12.97 8.23
CA GLU A 141 14.03 12.60 6.97
C GLU A 141 13.44 13.38 5.78
N PRO A 142 14.22 13.54 4.72
CA PRO A 142 13.76 14.26 3.54
C PRO A 142 12.68 13.49 2.75
N LEU A 143 12.69 12.15 2.83
CA LEU A 143 11.74 11.31 2.12
C LEU A 143 10.81 10.57 3.09
N VAL A 144 9.51 10.71 2.86
CA VAL A 144 8.44 10.07 3.63
C VAL A 144 7.60 9.23 2.68
N LEU A 145 7.38 7.97 3.03
CA LEU A 145 6.51 7.06 2.30
C LEU A 145 5.26 6.76 3.12
N VAL A 146 4.10 6.79 2.47
CA VAL A 146 2.78 6.49 3.06
C VAL A 146 1.96 5.62 2.10
N GLY A 147 1.00 4.85 2.63
CA GLY A 147 0.04 4.05 1.89
C GLY A 147 -1.40 4.47 2.21
N HIS A 148 -2.24 3.48 2.57
CA HIS A 148 -3.58 3.59 3.17
C HIS A 148 -4.66 4.29 2.30
N SER A 149 -4.32 5.36 1.60
CA SER A 149 -5.30 6.09 0.78
C SER A 149 -5.59 5.42 -0.57
N HIS A 150 -4.75 4.49 -1.01
CA HIS A 150 -4.79 3.82 -2.32
C HIS A 150 -4.69 4.79 -3.52
N VAL A 151 -4.26 6.02 -3.27
CA VAL A 151 -4.12 7.08 -4.27
C VAL A 151 -2.64 7.37 -4.46
N ALA A 152 -2.13 7.24 -5.68
CA ALA A 152 -0.75 7.56 -5.97
C ALA A 152 -0.52 9.08 -5.88
N LEU A 153 0.41 9.49 -5.01
CA LEU A 153 0.69 10.90 -4.69
C LEU A 153 2.18 11.20 -4.66
N ALA A 154 2.55 12.39 -5.13
CA ALA A 154 3.86 12.97 -4.94
C ALA A 154 3.71 14.42 -4.48
N ILE A 155 4.02 14.68 -3.21
CA ILE A 155 3.85 15.99 -2.58
C ILE A 155 5.20 16.46 -2.04
N GLY A 156 5.73 17.51 -2.64
CA GLY A 156 6.97 18.16 -2.22
C GLY A 156 6.70 19.35 -1.30
N LEU A 157 7.65 19.63 -0.41
CA LEU A 157 7.63 20.80 0.48
C LEU A 157 8.91 21.61 0.28
N ASN A 158 8.75 22.84 -0.23
CA ASN A 158 9.81 23.85 -0.33
C ASN A 158 9.52 24.96 0.67
N ASP A 159 10.41 25.14 1.65
CA ASP A 159 10.21 26.06 2.77
C ASP A 159 8.86 25.83 3.49
N THR A 160 7.81 26.51 3.08
CA THR A 160 6.45 26.39 3.64
C THR A 160 5.38 26.10 2.58
N GLU A 161 5.77 25.94 1.32
CA GLU A 161 4.82 25.76 0.22
C GLU A 161 4.83 24.32 -0.28
N LEU A 162 3.64 23.72 -0.32
CA LEU A 162 3.43 22.41 -0.93
C LEU A 162 3.30 22.55 -2.44
N HIS A 163 3.84 21.57 -3.15
CA HIS A 163 3.68 21.42 -4.59
C HIS A 163 3.49 19.95 -4.97
N GLY A 164 3.05 19.69 -6.19
CA GLY A 164 2.73 18.32 -6.64
C GLY A 164 1.27 17.95 -6.42
N GLY A 165 0.98 16.65 -6.26
CA GLY A 165 -0.37 16.12 -6.13
C GLY A 165 -0.47 14.68 -6.61
N LEU A 166 -1.51 14.35 -7.42
CA LEU A 166 -1.68 13.03 -8.01
C LEU A 166 -0.47 12.64 -8.88
N ALA A 167 -0.06 11.38 -8.79
CA ALA A 167 1.08 10.84 -9.52
C ALA A 167 0.64 9.68 -10.46
N PRO A 168 0.07 9.97 -11.64
CA PRO A 168 -0.32 8.94 -12.60
C PRO A 168 0.89 8.15 -13.12
N ALA A 169 0.61 7.05 -13.84
CA ALA A 169 1.64 6.21 -14.45
C ALA A 169 2.65 7.01 -15.28
N GLY A 170 3.93 6.73 -15.09
CA GLY A 170 5.03 7.43 -15.77
C GLY A 170 5.42 8.77 -15.14
N THR A 171 4.77 9.18 -14.04
CA THR A 171 5.24 10.34 -13.27
C THR A 171 6.63 10.06 -12.73
N GLU A 172 7.57 10.94 -13.07
CA GLU A 172 8.94 10.90 -12.60
C GLU A 172 9.25 12.14 -11.76
N ILE A 173 9.85 11.93 -10.59
CA ILE A 173 10.16 12.99 -9.63
C ILE A 173 11.65 12.98 -9.34
N GLU A 174 12.28 14.15 -9.40
CA GLU A 174 13.59 14.38 -8.81
C GLU A 174 13.38 14.76 -7.33
N LEU A 175 13.95 13.96 -6.43
CA LEU A 175 13.74 14.06 -4.99
C LEU A 175 14.68 15.12 -4.37
N GLU A 176 14.54 16.37 -4.82
CA GLU A 176 15.23 17.52 -4.22
C GLU A 176 14.36 18.12 -3.11
N GLY A 177 14.93 18.36 -1.94
CA GLY A 177 14.19 18.89 -0.78
C GLY A 177 13.44 17.79 -0.02
N ARG A 178 12.21 18.08 0.41
CA ARG A 178 11.38 17.16 1.20
C ARG A 178 10.19 16.67 0.41
N TRP A 179 9.98 15.35 0.43
CA TRP A 179 8.90 14.69 -0.32
C TRP A 179 8.11 13.73 0.53
N LEU A 180 6.81 13.71 0.33
CA LEU A 180 5.89 12.66 0.75
C LEU A 180 5.37 11.95 -0.49
N LEU A 181 5.59 10.64 -0.58
CA LEU A 181 5.16 9.82 -1.71
C LEU A 181 4.21 8.71 -1.22
N ASN A 182 3.19 8.44 -2.01
CA ASN A 182 2.33 7.28 -1.85
C ASN A 182 2.36 6.48 -3.16
N PRO A 183 2.74 5.19 -3.15
CA PRO A 183 2.84 4.38 -4.37
C PRO A 183 1.48 4.14 -5.05
N GLY A 184 0.37 4.42 -4.37
CA GLY A 184 -0.95 3.91 -4.70
C GLY A 184 -1.14 2.50 -4.14
N SER A 185 -2.12 1.76 -4.66
CA SER A 185 -2.45 0.41 -4.19
C SER A 185 -2.11 -0.64 -5.24
N VAL A 186 -1.53 -1.76 -4.79
CA VAL A 186 -1.38 -2.96 -5.61
C VAL A 186 -2.74 -3.60 -5.87
N GLY A 187 -3.53 -3.83 -4.82
CA GLY A 187 -4.71 -4.69 -4.86
C GLY A 187 -6.04 -4.01 -5.09
N GLN A 188 -6.16 -2.71 -4.70
CA GLN A 188 -7.43 -1.97 -4.78
C GLN A 188 -7.20 -0.47 -4.99
N PRO A 189 -6.70 -0.02 -6.16
CA PRO A 189 -6.54 1.40 -6.46
C PRO A 189 -7.85 2.19 -6.34
N ARG A 190 -7.73 3.48 -5.90
CA ARG A 190 -8.89 4.38 -5.68
C ARG A 190 -8.72 5.77 -6.31
N ASP A 191 -7.93 5.86 -7.35
CA ASP A 191 -7.64 7.11 -8.08
C ASP A 191 -8.19 7.11 -9.52
N GLY A 192 -9.15 6.22 -9.80
CA GLY A 192 -9.82 6.11 -11.10
C GLY A 192 -9.05 5.25 -12.12
N ASP A 193 -7.89 4.72 -11.77
CA ASP A 193 -7.11 3.80 -12.60
C ASP A 193 -7.13 2.40 -11.95
N PRO A 194 -7.82 1.39 -12.55
CA PRO A 194 -7.93 0.06 -11.96
C PRO A 194 -6.65 -0.78 -12.02
N ARG A 195 -5.60 -0.27 -12.67
CA ARG A 195 -4.33 -0.97 -12.79
C ARG A 195 -3.56 -0.97 -11.47
N ALA A 196 -2.92 -2.09 -11.13
CA ALA A 196 -2.07 -2.20 -9.96
C ALA A 196 -0.94 -1.15 -9.98
N ALA A 197 -0.63 -0.59 -8.82
CA ALA A 197 0.35 0.48 -8.68
C ALA A 197 1.56 0.02 -7.86
N TRP A 198 2.74 0.53 -8.22
CA TRP A 198 3.94 0.48 -7.41
C TRP A 198 4.86 1.65 -7.73
N LEU A 199 5.81 1.92 -6.85
CA LEU A 199 6.76 3.02 -6.97
C LEU A 199 8.19 2.48 -7.02
N GLU A 200 8.96 2.90 -8.03
CA GLU A 200 10.41 2.67 -8.07
C GLU A 200 11.12 3.88 -7.47
N LEU A 201 11.98 3.65 -6.47
CA LEU A 201 12.89 4.63 -5.90
C LEU A 201 14.32 4.31 -6.30
N ASP A 202 15.03 5.27 -6.87
CA ASP A 202 16.49 5.24 -7.03
C ASP A 202 17.10 6.21 -6.01
N LEU A 203 17.49 5.69 -4.87
CA LEU A 203 18.04 6.49 -3.77
C LEU A 203 19.43 7.07 -4.11
N ASP A 204 20.22 6.39 -4.97
CA ASP A 204 21.51 6.89 -5.39
C ASP A 204 21.38 8.09 -6.34
N ARG A 205 20.31 8.12 -7.15
CA ARG A 205 20.03 9.19 -8.10
C ARG A 205 19.00 10.19 -7.61
N SER A 206 18.44 9.97 -6.40
CA SER A 206 17.37 10.78 -5.83
C SER A 206 16.19 10.94 -6.79
N ARG A 207 15.66 9.82 -7.30
CA ARG A 207 14.54 9.79 -8.26
C ARG A 207 13.46 8.80 -7.84
N ALA A 208 12.23 9.12 -8.20
CA ALA A 208 11.06 8.27 -8.03
C ALA A 208 10.30 8.15 -9.35
N LEU A 209 9.83 6.94 -9.70
CA LEU A 209 9.03 6.67 -10.90
C LEU A 209 7.80 5.84 -10.52
N PHE A 210 6.62 6.33 -10.89
CA PHE A 210 5.33 5.70 -10.60
C PHE A 210 4.91 4.76 -11.74
N HIS A 211 4.61 3.52 -11.38
CA HIS A 211 4.23 2.46 -12.30
C HIS A 211 2.76 2.06 -12.16
N ARG A 212 2.17 1.65 -13.26
CA ARG A 212 0.83 1.04 -13.32
C ARG A 212 0.82 -0.09 -14.33
N LEU A 213 0.31 -1.24 -13.94
CA LEU A 213 0.22 -2.38 -14.83
C LEU A 213 -1.12 -3.09 -14.72
N ALA A 214 -1.58 -3.62 -15.84
CA ALA A 214 -2.79 -4.41 -15.90
C ALA A 214 -2.55 -5.79 -15.25
N TYR A 215 -3.57 -6.28 -14.56
CA TYR A 215 -3.63 -7.65 -14.04
C TYR A 215 -5.00 -8.26 -14.35
N PRO A 216 -5.20 -9.58 -14.22
CA PRO A 216 -6.47 -10.22 -14.56
C PRO A 216 -7.53 -9.94 -13.48
N ILE A 217 -8.13 -8.75 -13.48
CA ILE A 217 -9.13 -8.27 -12.51
C ILE A 217 -10.30 -9.24 -12.39
N GLU A 218 -10.79 -9.78 -13.51
CA GLU A 218 -11.92 -10.71 -13.55
C GLU A 218 -11.63 -12.01 -12.79
N ARG A 219 -10.36 -12.44 -12.74
CA ARG A 219 -9.93 -13.58 -11.92
C ARG A 219 -10.15 -13.28 -10.44
N THR A 220 -9.65 -12.14 -9.96
CA THR A 220 -9.82 -11.73 -8.56
C THR A 220 -11.30 -11.57 -8.20
N GLN A 221 -12.10 -10.94 -9.07
CA GLN A 221 -13.54 -10.79 -8.87
C GLN A 221 -14.26 -12.14 -8.77
N ALA A 222 -13.92 -13.10 -9.63
CA ALA A 222 -14.50 -14.44 -9.60
C ALA A 222 -14.15 -15.16 -8.29
N GLU A 223 -12.88 -15.12 -7.87
CA GLU A 223 -12.42 -15.72 -6.62
C GLU A 223 -13.09 -15.08 -5.38
N MET A 224 -13.30 -13.75 -5.38
CA MET A 224 -14.04 -13.05 -4.31
C MET A 224 -15.48 -13.54 -4.21
N ARG A 225 -16.18 -13.69 -5.35
CA ARG A 225 -17.57 -14.21 -5.41
C ARG A 225 -17.65 -15.66 -4.95
N GLU A 226 -16.72 -16.51 -5.36
CA GLU A 226 -16.66 -17.92 -4.93
C GLU A 226 -16.50 -18.06 -3.42
N ARG A 227 -15.82 -17.09 -2.77
CA ARG A 227 -15.63 -17.04 -1.31
C ARG A 227 -16.75 -16.34 -0.56
N GLY A 228 -17.75 -15.81 -1.28
CA GLY A 228 -18.88 -15.08 -0.70
C GLY A 228 -18.52 -13.72 -0.10
N LEU A 229 -17.44 -13.10 -0.60
CA LEU A 229 -17.07 -11.74 -0.22
C LEU A 229 -18.08 -10.73 -0.80
N PRO A 230 -18.29 -9.55 -0.19
CA PRO A 230 -19.27 -8.57 -0.63
C PRO A 230 -19.08 -8.15 -2.09
N GLU A 231 -20.16 -8.21 -2.88
CA GLU A 231 -20.13 -7.87 -4.31
C GLU A 231 -19.61 -6.47 -4.62
N PRO A 232 -19.93 -5.40 -3.84
CA PRO A 232 -19.40 -4.08 -4.09
C PRO A 232 -17.86 -4.02 -4.04
N LEU A 233 -17.23 -4.87 -3.23
CA LEU A 233 -15.76 -4.95 -3.14
C LEU A 233 -15.14 -5.60 -4.39
N ALA A 234 -15.86 -6.55 -5.02
CA ALA A 234 -15.42 -7.14 -6.27
C ALA A 234 -15.64 -6.19 -7.45
N GLU A 235 -16.81 -5.54 -7.52
CA GLU A 235 -17.15 -4.62 -8.62
C GLU A 235 -16.19 -3.43 -8.71
N ARG A 236 -15.83 -2.83 -7.58
CA ARG A 236 -14.98 -1.64 -7.53
C ARG A 236 -13.59 -1.84 -8.13
N LEU A 237 -13.07 -3.07 -8.15
CA LEU A 237 -11.75 -3.38 -8.74
C LEU A 237 -11.67 -2.99 -10.23
N ALA A 238 -12.76 -3.13 -10.97
CA ALA A 238 -12.79 -2.78 -12.39
C ALA A 238 -12.82 -1.26 -12.66
N HIS A 239 -13.07 -0.46 -11.62
CA HIS A 239 -13.26 0.98 -11.74
C HIS A 239 -12.15 1.80 -11.08
N GLY A 240 -11.32 1.19 -10.24
CA GLY A 240 -10.30 1.90 -9.46
C GLY A 240 -10.88 2.88 -8.43
N VAL A 241 -11.94 2.47 -7.69
CA VAL A 241 -12.69 3.31 -6.74
C VAL A 241 -12.88 2.61 -5.39
#